data_33ef1dd2cd8747be61ac07004dab03b9
#
_entry.id   33ef1dd2cd8747be61ac07004dab03b9
#
_cell.length_a   1.000
_cell.length_b   1.000
_cell.length_c   1.000
_cell.angle_alpha   90.00
_cell.angle_beta   90.00
_cell.angle_gamma   90.00
#
_symmetry.space_group_name_H-M   'P 1'
#
loop_
_entity.id
_entity.type
_entity.pdbx_description
1 polymer ?
#
loop_
_entity_poly.entity_id
_entity_poly.type
_entity_poly.pdbx_seq_one_letter_code
_entity_poly.pdbx_strand_id
1 'polypeptide(L)'
;MSCIERFLHILWLVSFSNSQHMPFLVKHLGLADYAYTYEAMRTFTKERDANTPDEIWVLQHPPVFTLGLAGDPSNLHAPSQYIPLVQVDRGGEITYHGPGQIVVYLLLDLKRLGIFVKELVFRIEQAVIDTLADYGLQAQRLKGAPGIYIANQAAVPNEWHGAKIAALGLKVSKSCSYHGLALNVAMDLEAFGRIHPCGYEGLRTVDMQTLGIKDNIETISQKLLEHLQKQLMSHEHK
;
A
#
# COMPACT_ATOMS: atom_id res chain seq x y z
N MET A 1 29.28 -2.29 21.94
CA MET A 1 28.17 -3.17 21.50
C MET A 1 27.17 -2.28 20.79
N SER A 2 27.09 -2.40 19.48
CA SER A 2 26.35 -1.49 18.63
C SER A 2 24.85 -1.84 18.59
N CYS A 3 24.02 -0.82 18.34
CA CYS A 3 22.55 -0.89 18.31
C CYS A 3 21.96 -1.85 17.26
N ILE A 4 22.80 -2.59 16.53
CA ILE A 4 22.45 -3.46 15.40
C ILE A 4 22.05 -4.89 15.86
N GLU A 5 22.40 -5.30 17.07
CA GLU A 5 22.20 -6.68 17.53
C GLU A 5 20.81 -7.00 18.16
N ARG A 6 19.90 -6.03 18.26
CA ARG A 6 18.59 -6.24 18.89
C ARG A 6 17.46 -6.70 17.95
N PHE A 7 17.72 -6.87 16.64
CA PHE A 7 16.68 -7.23 15.67
C PHE A 7 16.62 -8.72 15.27
N LEU A 8 17.40 -9.61 15.93
CA LEU A 8 17.56 -10.99 15.47
C LEU A 8 16.70 -12.03 16.22
N HIS A 9 15.73 -11.66 17.04
CA HIS A 9 14.98 -12.65 17.85
C HIS A 9 13.47 -12.50 17.78
N ILE A 10 12.88 -12.53 16.56
CA ILE A 10 11.48 -12.97 16.39
C ILE A 10 11.45 -13.90 15.17
N LEU A 11 12.00 -15.09 15.33
CA LEU A 11 11.71 -16.23 14.47
C LEU A 11 10.40 -16.86 14.94
N TRP A 12 9.30 -16.52 14.28
CA TRP A 12 8.08 -17.32 14.33
C TRP A 12 8.24 -18.50 13.38
N LEU A 13 8.20 -19.71 13.96
CA LEU A 13 8.09 -20.99 13.24
C LEU A 13 6.78 -21.01 12.45
N VAL A 14 6.86 -20.82 11.15
CA VAL A 14 5.75 -21.09 10.24
C VAL A 14 5.88 -22.53 9.78
N SER A 15 4.88 -23.31 10.10
CA SER A 15 4.71 -24.70 9.67
C SER A 15 4.56 -24.74 8.15
N PHE A 16 5.50 -25.39 7.46
CA PHE A 16 5.47 -25.60 6.01
C PHE A 16 4.50 -26.73 5.68
N SER A 17 3.39 -26.42 5.01
CA SER A 17 2.63 -27.38 4.23
C SER A 17 2.49 -26.90 2.80
N ASN A 18 3.05 -27.67 1.87
CA ASN A 18 3.00 -27.56 0.40
C ASN A 18 3.69 -26.33 -0.24
N SER A 19 4.97 -26.48 -0.53
CA SER A 19 5.81 -25.47 -1.17
C SER A 19 5.58 -25.45 -2.69
N GLN A 20 4.66 -24.61 -3.16
CA GLN A 20 4.97 -23.91 -4.40
C GLN A 20 6.00 -22.83 -4.05
N HIS A 21 7.12 -22.80 -4.73
CA HIS A 21 8.21 -21.84 -4.53
C HIS A 21 7.64 -20.43 -4.73
N MET A 22 7.30 -19.75 -3.63
CA MET A 22 6.83 -18.35 -3.67
C MET A 22 8.02 -17.47 -4.02
N PRO A 23 8.01 -16.76 -5.15
CA PRO A 23 9.16 -16.01 -5.62
C PRO A 23 9.44 -14.74 -4.79
N PHE A 24 8.59 -14.44 -3.83
CA PHE A 24 8.66 -13.23 -3.00
C PHE A 24 8.83 -13.58 -1.53
N LEU A 25 9.79 -12.91 -0.88
CA LEU A 25 9.93 -12.97 0.57
C LEU A 25 8.94 -11.99 1.22
N VAL A 26 7.93 -12.50 1.90
CA VAL A 26 6.96 -11.66 2.62
C VAL A 26 7.47 -11.37 4.03
N LYS A 27 7.49 -10.08 4.41
CA LYS A 27 7.85 -9.61 5.76
C LYS A 27 6.68 -8.88 6.39
N HIS A 28 6.26 -9.33 7.58
CA HIS A 28 5.26 -8.65 8.40
C HIS A 28 5.96 -7.79 9.45
N LEU A 29 5.87 -6.46 9.33
CA LEU A 29 6.60 -5.52 10.16
C LEU A 29 5.76 -4.91 11.31
N GLY A 30 4.46 -5.26 11.37
CA GLY A 30 3.55 -4.74 12.39
C GLY A 30 3.34 -3.22 12.28
N LEU A 31 3.25 -2.54 13.42
CA LEU A 31 3.19 -1.09 13.48
C LEU A 31 4.61 -0.53 13.45
N ALA A 32 5.02 0.07 12.34
CA ALA A 32 6.39 0.52 12.09
C ALA A 32 6.46 2.04 11.82
N ASP A 33 7.48 2.70 12.38
CA ASP A 33 7.75 4.11 12.11
C ASP A 33 7.99 4.36 10.62
N TYR A 34 7.38 5.44 10.09
CA TYR A 34 7.41 5.72 8.65
C TYR A 34 8.82 6.11 8.17
N ALA A 35 9.48 7.03 8.86
CA ALA A 35 10.76 7.56 8.40
C ALA A 35 11.83 6.46 8.40
N TYR A 36 11.83 5.63 9.44
CA TYR A 36 12.72 4.49 9.55
C TYR A 36 12.47 3.44 8.43
N THR A 37 11.20 3.10 8.19
CA THR A 37 10.82 2.14 7.15
C THR A 37 11.15 2.66 5.75
N TYR A 38 10.93 3.97 5.52
CA TYR A 38 11.28 4.63 4.26
C TYR A 38 12.78 4.55 3.97
N GLU A 39 13.62 4.84 4.95
CA GLU A 39 15.07 4.75 4.77
C GLU A 39 15.53 3.29 4.57
N ALA A 40 14.89 2.34 5.26
CA ALA A 40 15.17 0.92 5.06
C ALA A 40 14.82 0.45 3.63
N MET A 41 13.69 0.88 3.05
CA MET A 41 13.33 0.59 1.65
C MET A 41 14.36 1.16 0.66
N ARG A 42 14.79 2.40 0.88
CA ARG A 42 15.79 3.07 0.03
C ARG A 42 17.12 2.34 0.07
N THR A 43 17.58 2.00 1.26
CA THR A 43 18.83 1.26 1.49
C THR A 43 18.78 -0.10 0.81
N PHE A 44 17.71 -0.88 1.06
CA PHE A 44 17.49 -2.17 0.40
C PHE A 44 17.55 -2.05 -1.13
N THR A 45 16.81 -1.07 -1.69
CA THR A 45 16.76 -0.87 -3.15
C THR A 45 18.09 -0.42 -3.73
N LYS A 46 18.88 0.36 -2.99
CA LYS A 46 20.20 0.84 -3.40
C LYS A 46 21.25 -0.28 -3.39
N GLU A 47 21.19 -1.14 -2.37
CA GLU A 47 22.22 -2.16 -2.08
C GLU A 47 21.93 -3.51 -2.74
N ARG A 48 20.69 -3.74 -3.21
CA ARG A 48 20.33 -5.01 -3.85
C ARG A 48 21.14 -5.29 -5.11
N ASP A 49 21.40 -6.56 -5.35
CA ASP A 49 22.05 -7.11 -6.54
C ASP A 49 21.16 -8.13 -7.28
N ALA A 50 21.73 -8.83 -8.27
CA ALA A 50 21.01 -9.83 -9.05
C ALA A 50 20.53 -11.05 -8.22
N ASN A 51 21.18 -11.34 -7.08
CA ASN A 51 20.85 -12.46 -6.20
C ASN A 51 19.91 -12.06 -5.04
N THR A 52 19.73 -10.78 -4.83
CA THR A 52 18.85 -10.28 -3.78
C THR A 52 17.39 -10.64 -4.10
N PRO A 53 16.68 -11.35 -3.22
CA PRO A 53 15.28 -11.71 -3.46
C PRO A 53 14.39 -10.48 -3.56
N ASP A 54 13.24 -10.64 -4.22
CA ASP A 54 12.17 -9.66 -4.18
C ASP A 54 11.42 -9.78 -2.86
N GLU A 55 11.08 -8.63 -2.27
CA GLU A 55 10.41 -8.58 -0.97
C GLU A 55 9.07 -7.86 -1.05
N ILE A 56 8.10 -8.35 -0.26
CA ILE A 56 6.82 -7.70 -0.01
C ILE A 56 6.75 -7.42 1.50
N TRP A 57 6.70 -6.15 1.89
CA TRP A 57 6.60 -5.76 3.29
C TRP A 57 5.17 -5.35 3.61
N VAL A 58 4.58 -5.98 4.61
CA VAL A 58 3.22 -5.72 5.08
C VAL A 58 3.28 -5.11 6.48
N LEU A 59 2.64 -3.96 6.65
CA LEU A 59 2.72 -3.19 7.88
C LEU A 59 1.57 -2.21 8.06
N GLN A 60 1.57 -1.55 9.19
CA GLN A 60 0.84 -0.32 9.47
C GLN A 60 1.82 0.76 9.92
N HIS A 61 1.42 2.02 9.82
CA HIS A 61 2.18 3.14 10.37
C HIS A 61 1.46 3.84 11.53
N PRO A 62 2.16 4.44 12.48
CA PRO A 62 1.61 5.52 13.29
C PRO A 62 1.10 6.66 12.39
N PRO A 63 0.21 7.53 12.91
CA PRO A 63 -0.31 8.66 12.14
C PRO A 63 0.79 9.49 11.49
N VAL A 64 0.76 9.62 10.15
CA VAL A 64 1.72 10.38 9.36
C VAL A 64 1.12 10.86 8.04
N PHE A 65 1.38 12.11 7.67
CA PHE A 65 1.17 12.60 6.31
C PHE A 65 2.45 12.38 5.50
N THR A 66 2.30 11.94 4.25
CA THR A 66 3.44 11.81 3.32
C THR A 66 3.17 12.63 2.06
N LEU A 67 4.12 13.46 1.66
CA LEU A 67 4.06 14.30 0.47
C LEU A 67 4.95 13.71 -0.62
N GLY A 68 4.35 13.26 -1.71
CA GLY A 68 5.07 12.71 -2.86
C GLY A 68 5.75 13.77 -3.72
N LEU A 69 6.43 13.34 -4.79
CA LEU A 69 7.19 14.25 -5.67
C LEU A 69 6.34 15.27 -6.42
N ALA A 70 5.09 14.95 -6.72
CA ALA A 70 4.16 15.86 -7.37
C ALA A 70 3.35 16.69 -6.38
N GLY A 71 3.61 16.51 -5.07
CA GLY A 71 2.79 17.06 -4.02
C GLY A 71 3.01 18.55 -3.79
N ASP A 72 1.90 19.28 -3.68
CA ASP A 72 1.89 20.66 -3.21
C ASP A 72 1.66 20.65 -1.67
N PRO A 73 2.57 21.22 -0.86
CA PRO A 73 2.38 21.34 0.58
C PRO A 73 1.09 22.08 0.98
N SER A 74 0.55 22.95 0.14
CA SER A 74 -0.71 23.65 0.38
C SER A 74 -1.93 22.72 0.42
N ASN A 75 -1.80 21.50 -0.12
CA ASN A 75 -2.81 20.45 0.01
C ASN A 75 -2.95 19.89 1.44
N LEU A 76 -2.06 20.26 2.37
CA LEU A 76 -2.26 20.10 3.80
C LEU A 76 -2.87 21.39 4.38
N HIS A 77 -4.18 21.56 4.25
CA HIS A 77 -4.88 22.78 4.64
C HIS A 77 -5.17 22.91 6.14
N ALA A 78 -5.14 21.78 6.89
CA ALA A 78 -5.32 21.77 8.34
C ALA A 78 -4.20 20.95 9.02
N PRO A 79 -2.98 21.48 9.12
CA PRO A 79 -1.86 20.78 9.74
C PRO A 79 -2.15 20.48 11.22
N SER A 80 -1.58 19.39 11.72
CA SER A 80 -1.69 18.96 13.12
C SER A 80 -0.30 18.88 13.74
N GLN A 81 -0.14 19.37 14.95
CA GLN A 81 1.10 19.23 15.71
C GLN A 81 1.40 17.77 16.12
N TYR A 82 0.38 16.89 16.03
CA TYR A 82 0.48 15.47 16.43
C TYR A 82 0.72 14.52 15.26
N ILE A 83 0.53 14.99 14.03
CA ILE A 83 0.70 14.17 12.81
C ILE A 83 1.80 14.81 11.97
N PRO A 84 3.00 14.21 11.92
CA PRO A 84 4.10 14.76 11.14
C PRO A 84 3.82 14.70 9.64
N LEU A 85 4.40 15.64 8.88
CA LEU A 85 4.47 15.62 7.43
C LEU A 85 5.88 15.20 7.01
N VAL A 86 5.98 14.14 6.20
CA VAL A 86 7.26 13.63 5.67
C VAL A 86 7.29 13.79 4.16
N GLN A 87 8.29 14.49 3.64
CA GLN A 87 8.56 14.58 2.22
C GLN A 87 9.21 13.27 1.75
N VAL A 88 8.68 12.69 0.65
CA VAL A 88 9.13 11.40 0.12
C VAL A 88 9.25 11.43 -1.40
N ASP A 89 9.90 10.42 -1.98
CA ASP A 89 10.20 10.36 -3.41
C ASP A 89 9.28 9.41 -4.21
N ARG A 90 8.18 8.92 -3.60
CA ARG A 90 7.14 8.22 -4.36
C ARG A 90 6.41 9.17 -5.33
N GLY A 91 5.82 8.60 -6.36
CA GLY A 91 4.87 9.34 -7.20
C GLY A 91 3.63 9.79 -6.42
N GLY A 92 2.91 10.75 -6.99
CA GLY A 92 1.65 11.27 -6.45
C GLY A 92 1.80 12.40 -5.45
N GLU A 93 0.66 12.82 -4.93
CA GLU A 93 0.42 13.94 -4.05
C GLU A 93 0.52 13.56 -2.56
N ILE A 94 -0.08 14.38 -1.70
CA ILE A 94 -0.19 14.11 -0.27
C ILE A 94 -1.14 12.93 0.01
N THR A 95 -0.81 12.12 1.02
CA THR A 95 -1.71 11.10 1.59
C THR A 95 -1.49 10.98 3.09
N TYR A 96 -2.34 10.19 3.74
CA TYR A 96 -2.28 9.89 5.15
C TYR A 96 -2.08 8.38 5.36
N HIS A 97 -1.27 8.03 6.35
CA HIS A 97 -1.15 6.68 6.89
C HIS A 97 -1.44 6.70 8.38
N GLY A 98 -2.10 5.65 8.88
CA GLY A 98 -2.43 5.50 10.28
C GLY A 98 -2.80 4.06 10.64
N PRO A 99 -2.98 3.74 11.93
CA PRO A 99 -3.47 2.45 12.38
C PRO A 99 -4.81 2.09 11.71
N GLY A 100 -5.01 0.81 11.41
CA GLY A 100 -6.19 0.33 10.69
C GLY A 100 -6.06 0.40 9.16
N GLN A 101 -4.90 0.84 8.63
CA GLN A 101 -4.58 0.81 7.20
C GLN A 101 -3.56 -0.30 6.91
N ILE A 102 -3.86 -1.18 5.97
CA ILE A 102 -2.87 -2.12 5.45
C ILE A 102 -1.97 -1.37 4.48
N VAL A 103 -0.69 -1.26 4.81
CA VAL A 103 0.33 -0.75 3.89
C VAL A 103 1.15 -1.91 3.37
N VAL A 104 1.34 -1.98 2.05
CA VAL A 104 2.16 -3.00 1.40
C VAL A 104 3.22 -2.32 0.55
N TYR A 105 4.48 -2.55 0.88
CA TYR A 105 5.61 -2.10 0.10
C TYR A 105 6.15 -3.22 -0.78
N LEU A 106 6.44 -2.89 -2.03
CA LEU A 106 6.81 -3.82 -3.10
C LEU A 106 8.22 -3.52 -3.58
N LEU A 107 9.20 -4.26 -3.03
CA LEU A 107 10.62 -4.11 -3.31
C LEU A 107 11.02 -5.15 -4.37
N LEU A 108 10.66 -4.87 -5.63
CA LEU A 108 10.71 -5.81 -6.75
C LEU A 108 11.74 -5.39 -7.79
N ASP A 109 12.40 -6.36 -8.40
CA ASP A 109 13.19 -6.18 -9.63
C ASP A 109 12.28 -6.35 -10.85
N LEU A 110 11.84 -5.24 -11.43
CA LEU A 110 10.91 -5.22 -12.57
C LEU A 110 11.51 -5.83 -13.83
N LYS A 111 12.85 -5.74 -13.98
CA LYS A 111 13.55 -6.37 -15.10
C LYS A 111 13.49 -7.89 -14.98
N ARG A 112 13.70 -8.44 -13.78
CA ARG A 112 13.58 -9.89 -13.48
C ARG A 112 12.16 -10.38 -13.70
N LEU A 113 11.15 -9.57 -13.30
CA LEU A 113 9.74 -9.88 -13.53
C LEU A 113 9.29 -9.70 -14.98
N GLY A 114 10.11 -9.06 -15.84
CA GLY A 114 9.76 -8.80 -17.22
C GLY A 114 8.62 -7.80 -17.42
N ILE A 115 8.37 -6.90 -16.46
CA ILE A 115 7.27 -5.95 -16.50
C ILE A 115 7.78 -4.50 -16.37
N PHE A 116 6.94 -3.54 -16.78
CA PHE A 116 7.16 -2.11 -16.60
C PHE A 116 6.29 -1.55 -15.45
N VAL A 117 6.63 -0.35 -15.00
CA VAL A 117 5.92 0.30 -13.88
C VAL A 117 4.41 0.43 -14.11
N LYS A 118 3.95 0.68 -15.32
CA LYS A 118 2.51 0.76 -15.63
C LYS A 118 1.80 -0.57 -15.42
N GLU A 119 2.47 -1.65 -15.81
CA GLU A 119 1.97 -3.01 -15.59
C GLU A 119 1.95 -3.35 -14.10
N LEU A 120 3.00 -3.00 -13.34
CA LEU A 120 3.00 -3.18 -11.90
C LEU A 120 1.84 -2.43 -11.23
N VAL A 121 1.61 -1.16 -11.59
CA VAL A 121 0.45 -0.37 -11.11
C VAL A 121 -0.85 -1.10 -11.39
N PHE A 122 -1.06 -1.56 -12.63
CA PHE A 122 -2.28 -2.28 -13.01
C PHE A 122 -2.49 -3.55 -12.17
N ARG A 123 -1.44 -4.35 -11.95
CA ARG A 123 -1.47 -5.59 -11.17
C ARG A 123 -1.78 -5.34 -9.69
N ILE A 124 -1.19 -4.30 -9.11
CA ILE A 124 -1.48 -3.89 -7.73
C ILE A 124 -2.95 -3.47 -7.59
N GLU A 125 -3.42 -2.63 -8.51
CA GLU A 125 -4.81 -2.18 -8.50
C GLU A 125 -5.78 -3.34 -8.70
N GLN A 126 -5.45 -4.31 -9.56
CA GLN A 126 -6.27 -5.50 -9.75
C GLN A 126 -6.33 -6.35 -8.48
N ALA A 127 -5.21 -6.56 -7.80
CA ALA A 127 -5.20 -7.29 -6.54
C ALA A 127 -6.10 -6.66 -5.47
N VAL A 128 -6.13 -5.33 -5.38
CA VAL A 128 -7.03 -4.62 -4.46
C VAL A 128 -8.49 -4.81 -4.89
N ILE A 129 -8.80 -4.69 -6.19
CA ILE A 129 -10.15 -4.90 -6.72
C ILE A 129 -10.63 -6.33 -6.43
N ASP A 130 -9.78 -7.34 -6.68
CA ASP A 130 -10.08 -8.74 -6.43
C ASP A 130 -10.32 -8.99 -4.92
N THR A 131 -9.49 -8.38 -4.07
CA THR A 131 -9.67 -8.44 -2.60
C THR A 131 -11.01 -7.85 -2.17
N LEU A 132 -11.40 -6.68 -2.68
CA LEU A 132 -12.68 -6.06 -2.36
C LEU A 132 -13.86 -6.87 -2.88
N ALA A 133 -13.71 -7.52 -4.05
CA ALA A 133 -14.72 -8.40 -4.63
C ALA A 133 -15.02 -9.63 -3.76
N ASP A 134 -14.01 -10.18 -3.04
CA ASP A 134 -14.21 -11.27 -2.07
C ASP A 134 -15.16 -10.88 -0.93
N TYR A 135 -15.32 -9.58 -0.69
CA TYR A 135 -16.25 -9.00 0.28
C TYR A 135 -17.55 -8.44 -0.34
N GLY A 136 -17.78 -8.72 -1.63
CA GLY A 136 -18.95 -8.23 -2.35
C GLY A 136 -18.92 -6.74 -2.68
N LEU A 137 -17.76 -6.09 -2.54
CA LEU A 137 -17.56 -4.68 -2.86
C LEU A 137 -17.06 -4.53 -4.30
N GLN A 138 -17.84 -3.87 -5.15
CA GLN A 138 -17.40 -3.51 -6.49
C GLN A 138 -16.53 -2.25 -6.43
N ALA A 139 -15.35 -2.33 -7.02
CA ALA A 139 -14.39 -1.24 -7.02
C ALA A 139 -13.80 -1.03 -8.42
N GLN A 140 -13.30 0.17 -8.69
CA GLN A 140 -12.86 0.58 -10.02
C GLN A 140 -11.61 1.46 -9.98
N ARG A 141 -10.93 1.51 -11.11
CA ARG A 141 -9.87 2.49 -11.40
C ARG A 141 -10.49 3.76 -11.97
N LEU A 142 -9.88 4.90 -11.69
CA LEU A 142 -10.21 6.14 -12.36
C LEU A 142 -9.04 6.60 -13.24
N LYS A 143 -9.32 6.97 -14.48
CA LYS A 143 -8.29 7.43 -15.42
C LYS A 143 -7.60 8.68 -14.88
N GLY A 144 -6.28 8.66 -14.78
CA GLY A 144 -5.48 9.78 -14.31
C GLY A 144 -5.42 9.97 -12.79
N ALA A 145 -6.11 9.13 -12.02
CA ALA A 145 -6.14 9.18 -10.56
C ALA A 145 -5.76 7.80 -9.97
N PRO A 146 -4.47 7.47 -9.84
CA PRO A 146 -4.02 6.19 -9.32
C PRO A 146 -4.63 5.86 -7.95
N GLY A 147 -5.10 4.62 -7.78
CA GLY A 147 -5.78 4.14 -6.59
C GLY A 147 -7.11 3.47 -6.94
N ILE A 148 -7.81 3.00 -5.92
CA ILE A 148 -9.05 2.26 -6.06
C ILE A 148 -10.21 3.01 -5.43
N TYR A 149 -11.31 3.03 -6.15
CA TYR A 149 -12.52 3.79 -5.83
C TYR A 149 -13.73 2.86 -5.81
N ILE A 150 -14.66 3.10 -4.90
CA ILE A 150 -15.89 2.33 -4.80
C ILE A 150 -16.77 2.62 -6.03
N ALA A 151 -17.18 1.56 -6.72
CA ALA A 151 -18.10 1.67 -7.85
C ALA A 151 -19.55 1.89 -7.37
N ASN A 152 -20.40 2.40 -8.27
CA ASN A 152 -21.81 2.53 -7.99
C ASN A 152 -22.45 1.14 -7.89
N GLN A 153 -23.04 0.83 -6.75
CA GLN A 153 -23.63 -0.47 -6.46
C GLN A 153 -24.73 -0.37 -5.40
N ALA A 154 -25.77 -1.19 -5.49
CA ALA A 154 -26.92 -1.12 -4.58
C ALA A 154 -26.59 -1.45 -3.11
N ALA A 155 -25.55 -2.27 -2.89
CA ALA A 155 -25.15 -2.69 -1.54
C ALA A 155 -24.39 -1.62 -0.74
N VAL A 156 -23.99 -0.52 -1.39
CA VAL A 156 -23.22 0.57 -0.76
C VAL A 156 -24.04 1.85 -0.79
N PRO A 157 -24.14 2.60 0.32
CA PRO A 157 -24.80 3.91 0.34
C PRO A 157 -24.24 4.86 -0.73
N ASN A 158 -25.13 5.64 -1.36
CA ASN A 158 -24.75 6.54 -2.46
C ASN A 158 -23.66 7.55 -2.10
N GLU A 159 -23.57 7.91 -0.83
CA GLU A 159 -22.55 8.84 -0.33
C GLU A 159 -21.12 8.31 -0.49
N TRP A 160 -20.94 6.99 -0.58
CA TRP A 160 -19.63 6.36 -0.76
C TRP A 160 -19.32 5.98 -2.20
N HIS A 161 -20.24 6.20 -3.14
CA HIS A 161 -19.95 6.01 -4.54
C HIS A 161 -18.85 6.97 -5.01
N GLY A 162 -17.82 6.43 -5.64
CA GLY A 162 -16.63 7.18 -6.05
C GLY A 162 -15.65 7.54 -4.93
N ALA A 163 -15.92 7.14 -3.68
CA ALA A 163 -14.97 7.35 -2.58
C ALA A 163 -13.71 6.49 -2.78
N LYS A 164 -12.56 7.05 -2.42
CA LYS A 164 -11.27 6.36 -2.51
C LYS A 164 -11.09 5.43 -1.30
N ILE A 165 -10.86 4.15 -1.56
CA ILE A 165 -10.62 3.14 -0.52
C ILE A 165 -9.16 2.70 -0.44
N ALA A 166 -8.41 2.82 -1.54
CA ALA A 166 -6.99 2.51 -1.54
C ALA A 166 -6.19 3.54 -2.33
N ALA A 167 -5.03 3.89 -1.81
CA ALA A 167 -4.05 4.76 -2.44
C ALA A 167 -2.88 3.93 -2.98
N LEU A 168 -2.23 4.45 -4.02
CA LEU A 168 -1.08 3.83 -4.66
C LEU A 168 -0.04 4.89 -5.01
N GLY A 169 1.21 4.60 -4.70
CA GLY A 169 2.34 5.43 -5.11
C GLY A 169 3.63 4.64 -5.09
N LEU A 170 4.34 4.60 -6.20
CA LEU A 170 5.59 3.86 -6.38
C LEU A 170 6.75 4.80 -6.67
N LYS A 171 7.95 4.32 -6.35
CA LYS A 171 9.19 4.81 -6.93
C LYS A 171 9.90 3.67 -7.63
N VAL A 172 10.49 3.97 -8.77
CA VAL A 172 11.38 3.04 -9.49
C VAL A 172 12.76 3.66 -9.61
N SER A 173 13.78 2.91 -9.22
CA SER A 173 15.18 3.26 -9.34
C SER A 173 15.97 2.04 -9.82
N LYS A 174 16.76 2.18 -10.88
CA LYS A 174 17.54 1.08 -11.49
C LYS A 174 16.67 -0.16 -11.79
N SER A 175 15.49 0.04 -12.32
CA SER A 175 14.48 -1.00 -12.59
C SER A 175 13.92 -1.71 -11.36
N CYS A 176 14.20 -1.23 -10.14
CA CYS A 176 13.65 -1.78 -8.91
C CYS A 176 12.62 -0.86 -8.30
N SER A 177 11.48 -1.41 -7.88
CA SER A 177 10.41 -0.65 -7.22
C SER A 177 10.60 -0.60 -5.71
N TYR A 178 10.03 0.43 -5.09
CA TYR A 178 9.75 0.54 -3.66
C TYR A 178 8.56 1.46 -3.41
N HIS A 179 8.11 1.62 -2.14
CA HIS A 179 6.75 2.00 -1.81
C HIS A 179 5.72 1.00 -2.36
N GLY A 180 4.47 1.38 -2.49
CA GLY A 180 3.43 0.45 -2.93
C GLY A 180 2.02 0.98 -2.77
N LEU A 181 1.19 0.27 -2.02
CA LEU A 181 -0.22 0.57 -1.82
C LEU A 181 -0.57 0.75 -0.33
N ALA A 182 -1.69 1.41 -0.09
CA ALA A 182 -2.33 1.54 1.21
C ALA A 182 -3.83 1.28 1.06
N LEU A 183 -4.37 0.23 1.72
CA LEU A 183 -5.78 -0.13 1.75
C LEU A 183 -6.38 0.27 3.10
N ASN A 184 -7.42 1.08 3.08
CA ASN A 184 -8.13 1.50 4.29
C ASN A 184 -9.06 0.39 4.77
N VAL A 185 -8.85 -0.11 5.99
CA VAL A 185 -9.62 -1.22 6.56
C VAL A 185 -10.51 -0.76 7.71
N ALA A 186 -9.93 -0.18 8.76
CA ALA A 186 -10.65 0.28 9.94
C ALA A 186 -9.89 1.46 10.57
N MET A 187 -9.99 2.62 9.96
CA MET A 187 -9.16 3.79 10.25
C MET A 187 -9.94 4.92 10.92
N ASP A 188 -9.19 5.80 11.59
CA ASP A 188 -9.64 7.18 11.77
C ASP A 188 -9.49 7.94 10.45
N LEU A 189 -10.62 8.17 9.78
CA LEU A 189 -10.67 8.87 8.50
C LEU A 189 -10.66 10.40 8.65
N GLU A 190 -10.75 10.96 9.87
CA GLU A 190 -10.77 12.42 10.11
C GLU A 190 -9.51 13.10 9.54
N ALA A 191 -8.36 12.41 9.63
CA ALA A 191 -7.10 12.93 9.12
C ALA A 191 -7.10 13.19 7.61
N PHE A 192 -7.87 12.41 6.82
CA PHE A 192 -8.06 12.68 5.39
C PHE A 192 -8.82 13.97 5.12
N GLY A 193 -9.68 14.41 6.05
CA GLY A 193 -10.36 15.71 5.99
C GLY A 193 -9.42 16.91 6.18
N ARG A 194 -8.14 16.70 6.46
CA ARG A 194 -7.12 17.74 6.63
C ARG A 194 -6.27 17.97 5.37
N ILE A 195 -6.46 17.13 4.36
CA ILE A 195 -5.68 17.16 3.12
C ILE A 195 -6.63 17.16 1.92
N HIS A 196 -6.10 17.59 0.76
CA HIS A 196 -6.73 17.35 -0.56
C HIS A 196 -6.02 16.17 -1.24
N PRO A 197 -6.51 14.91 -1.03
CA PRO A 197 -5.86 13.74 -1.58
C PRO A 197 -5.81 13.83 -3.11
N CYS A 198 -4.65 13.60 -3.70
CA CYS A 198 -4.45 13.71 -5.16
C CYS A 198 -4.70 15.12 -5.73
N GLY A 199 -4.70 16.18 -4.90
CA GLY A 199 -5.00 17.55 -5.33
C GLY A 199 -6.48 17.78 -5.67
N TYR A 200 -7.36 16.82 -5.39
CA TYR A 200 -8.80 16.96 -5.63
C TYR A 200 -9.53 17.39 -4.37
N GLU A 201 -10.03 18.62 -4.39
CA GLU A 201 -10.92 19.12 -3.34
C GLU A 201 -12.20 18.29 -3.30
N GLY A 202 -12.61 17.84 -2.09
CA GLY A 202 -13.85 17.10 -1.90
C GLY A 202 -13.78 15.60 -2.25
N LEU A 203 -12.61 15.05 -2.59
CA LEU A 203 -12.46 13.61 -2.77
C LEU A 203 -12.69 12.89 -1.43
N ARG A 204 -13.80 12.16 -1.35
CA ARG A 204 -14.12 11.36 -0.16
C ARG A 204 -13.23 10.13 -0.06
N THR A 205 -12.84 9.80 1.15
CA THR A 205 -12.11 8.59 1.50
C THR A 205 -12.99 7.72 2.38
N VAL A 206 -12.94 6.42 2.19
CA VAL A 206 -13.71 5.43 2.94
C VAL A 206 -12.81 4.26 3.32
N ASP A 207 -13.22 3.49 4.32
CA ASP A 207 -12.58 2.22 4.70
C ASP A 207 -13.58 1.05 4.62
N MET A 208 -13.06 -0.17 4.73
CA MET A 208 -13.88 -1.38 4.63
C MET A 208 -14.87 -1.50 5.78
N GLN A 209 -14.51 -1.06 6.99
CA GLN A 209 -15.38 -1.10 8.17
C GLN A 209 -16.62 -0.22 7.98
N THR A 210 -16.46 0.98 7.47
CA THR A 210 -17.56 1.90 7.13
C THR A 210 -18.52 1.29 6.10
N LEU A 211 -17.99 0.43 5.21
CA LEU A 211 -18.79 -0.31 4.22
C LEU A 211 -19.36 -1.63 4.77
N GLY A 212 -19.28 -1.87 6.07
CA GLY A 212 -19.91 -2.99 6.76
C GLY A 212 -19.06 -4.27 6.83
N ILE A 213 -17.80 -4.25 6.41
CA ILE A 213 -16.91 -5.40 6.53
C ILE A 213 -16.41 -5.50 7.98
N LYS A 214 -16.52 -6.71 8.56
CA LYS A 214 -16.23 -6.98 9.98
C LYS A 214 -14.98 -7.83 10.20
N ASP A 215 -14.36 -8.32 9.12
CA ASP A 215 -13.14 -9.09 9.21
C ASP A 215 -12.02 -8.23 9.82
N ASN A 216 -11.12 -8.88 10.57
CA ASN A 216 -9.96 -8.20 11.12
C ASN A 216 -8.92 -7.90 10.04
N ILE A 217 -8.01 -6.99 10.36
CA ILE A 217 -7.01 -6.50 9.42
C ILE A 217 -6.04 -7.60 8.97
N GLU A 218 -5.77 -8.59 9.81
CA GLU A 218 -4.89 -9.72 9.51
C GLU A 218 -5.51 -10.61 8.43
N THR A 219 -6.79 -10.94 8.53
CA THR A 219 -7.53 -11.74 7.55
C THR A 219 -7.60 -11.03 6.19
N ILE A 220 -7.89 -9.72 6.20
CA ILE A 220 -7.93 -8.91 4.97
C ILE A 220 -6.55 -8.81 4.35
N SER A 221 -5.51 -8.62 5.17
CA SER A 221 -4.12 -8.57 4.72
C SER A 221 -3.68 -9.85 4.04
N GLN A 222 -4.08 -11.01 4.59
CA GLN A 222 -3.76 -12.31 4.00
C GLN A 222 -4.39 -12.46 2.60
N LYS A 223 -5.67 -12.13 2.44
CA LYS A 223 -6.37 -12.16 1.15
C LYS A 223 -5.73 -11.21 0.13
N LEU A 224 -5.39 -9.98 0.57
CA LEU A 224 -4.70 -9.01 -0.27
C LEU A 224 -3.34 -9.55 -0.76
N LEU A 225 -2.58 -10.20 0.10
CA LEU A 225 -1.32 -10.83 -0.27
C LEU A 225 -1.49 -11.96 -1.28
N GLU A 226 -2.50 -12.81 -1.11
CA GLU A 226 -2.81 -13.90 -2.03
C GLU A 226 -3.14 -13.36 -3.44
N HIS A 227 -3.99 -12.33 -3.52
CA HIS A 227 -4.29 -11.67 -4.79
C HIS A 227 -3.07 -10.94 -5.38
N LEU A 228 -2.28 -10.25 -4.57
CA LEU A 228 -1.04 -9.60 -5.03
C LEU A 228 -0.07 -10.60 -5.63
N GLN A 229 0.21 -11.70 -4.94
CA GLN A 229 1.12 -12.72 -5.42
C GLN A 229 0.62 -13.37 -6.71
N LYS A 230 -0.69 -13.67 -6.80
CA LYS A 230 -1.32 -14.19 -8.01
C LYS A 230 -1.15 -13.21 -9.18
N GLN A 231 -1.41 -11.93 -8.97
CA GLN A 231 -1.27 -10.90 -10.02
C GLN A 231 0.21 -10.71 -10.44
N LEU A 232 1.14 -10.72 -9.48
CA LEU A 232 2.57 -10.56 -9.77
C LEU A 232 3.17 -11.76 -10.52
N MET A 233 2.64 -12.96 -10.32
CA MET A 233 3.07 -14.18 -10.99
C MET A 233 2.35 -14.44 -12.32
N SER A 234 1.29 -13.71 -12.65
CA SER A 234 0.56 -13.92 -13.89
C SER A 234 1.45 -13.62 -15.10
N HIS A 235 1.49 -14.56 -16.06
CA HIS A 235 2.21 -14.42 -17.32
C HIS A 235 1.32 -13.87 -18.45
N GLU A 236 0.13 -13.38 -18.14
CA GLU A 236 -0.75 -12.80 -19.13
C GLU A 236 -0.22 -11.43 -19.58
N HIS A 237 0.60 -11.46 -20.62
CA HIS A 237 0.97 -10.27 -21.39
C HIS A 237 -0.04 -10.11 -22.52
N LYS A 238 -0.80 -9.05 -22.47
CA LYS A 238 -1.42 -8.48 -23.67
C LYS A 238 -1.32 -6.96 -23.67
#